data_9bbab8e55440baf3c77c43ac77c73d25
#
_entry.id   9bbab8e55440baf3c77c43ac77c73d25
#
_cell.length_a   1.000
_cell.length_b   1.000
_cell.length_c   1.000
_cell.angle_alpha   90.00
_cell.angle_beta   90.00
_cell.angle_gamma   90.00
#
_symmetry.space_group_name_H-M   'P 1'
#
loop_
_entity.id
_entity.type
_entity.pdbx_description
1 polymer ?
#
loop_
_entity_poly.entity_id
_entity_poly.type
_entity_poly.pdbx_seq_one_letter_code
_entity_poly.pdbx_strand_id
1 'polypeptide(L)'
;MSMHLPDACLPDRRAFLKLGASTALLAGAAGAAGLTTLPPPAIAQDSDAWIIGPQPGFTPEIGTLVSMLAFTRKQVLHNVQGMSTADLDFLLDAKANTIGALLHHLAATDAFYHANVFGGFAWDKMPDSVSKPWGVAMNLGEPARKAIKGQSLDYYLNLLRETRENTLAELKKRDDKWLAVMDQDAGANNFAKWFHVAEHESNHDGQIKFLKSRLPGAKPAGE
;
A
#
# COMPACT_ATOMS: atom_id res chain seq x y z
N MET A 1 7.74 -24.61 35.78
CA MET A 1 8.98 -23.81 35.81
C MET A 1 8.68 -22.55 34.99
N SER A 2 8.24 -21.49 35.70
CA SER A 2 7.70 -20.24 35.11
C SER A 2 8.87 -19.29 34.88
N MET A 3 9.22 -18.98 33.63
CA MET A 3 10.22 -17.96 33.28
C MET A 3 9.59 -16.57 33.37
N HIS A 4 10.03 -15.81 34.34
CA HIS A 4 9.76 -14.38 34.49
C HIS A 4 10.66 -13.62 33.52
N LEU A 5 10.06 -12.89 32.57
CA LEU A 5 10.79 -11.93 31.72
C LEU A 5 10.88 -10.59 32.48
N PRO A 6 12.03 -9.91 32.48
CA PRO A 6 12.15 -8.60 33.14
C PRO A 6 11.41 -7.50 32.36
N ASP A 7 10.74 -6.62 33.10
CA ASP A 7 10.06 -5.42 32.61
C ASP A 7 11.06 -4.50 31.85
N ALA A 8 10.94 -4.45 30.52
CA ALA A 8 11.61 -3.45 29.73
C ALA A 8 10.89 -2.10 29.94
N CYS A 9 11.63 -1.14 30.46
CA CYS A 9 11.23 0.25 30.69
C CYS A 9 10.64 0.87 29.41
N LEU A 10 9.30 0.99 29.36
CA LEU A 10 8.61 1.73 28.31
C LEU A 10 8.73 3.24 28.60
N PRO A 11 9.09 4.08 27.64
CA PRO A 11 9.14 5.53 27.86
C PRO A 11 7.74 6.07 28.18
N ASP A 12 7.67 6.90 29.21
CA ASP A 12 6.45 7.50 29.74
C ASP A 12 5.73 8.33 28.68
N ARG A 13 4.56 7.86 28.26
CA ARG A 13 3.67 8.52 27.27
C ARG A 13 3.16 9.90 27.72
N ARG A 14 3.38 10.31 28.97
CA ARG A 14 2.94 11.59 29.53
C ARG A 14 3.93 12.74 29.29
N ALA A 15 5.16 12.46 28.86
CA ALA A 15 6.15 13.48 28.58
C ALA A 15 5.93 14.20 27.22
N PHE A 16 5.11 13.65 26.32
CA PHE A 16 4.90 14.20 24.97
C PHE A 16 3.86 15.34 24.91
N LEU A 17 3.11 15.59 25.97
CA LEU A 17 1.97 16.55 25.95
C LEU A 17 2.28 17.91 26.64
N LYS A 18 3.52 18.24 26.95
CA LYS A 18 3.88 19.49 27.67
C LYS A 18 4.65 20.52 26.89
N LEU A 19 4.59 20.54 25.55
CA LEU A 19 5.20 21.65 24.79
C LEU A 19 4.15 22.26 23.85
N GLY A 20 3.65 23.46 24.20
CA GLY A 20 2.93 24.30 23.24
C GLY A 20 1.66 24.98 23.74
N ALA A 21 1.72 25.72 24.83
CA ALA A 21 0.74 26.78 25.10
C ALA A 21 1.49 28.10 25.31
N SER A 22 1.66 28.87 24.26
CA SER A 22 2.01 30.29 24.34
C SER A 22 0.88 31.07 23.68
N THR A 23 0.02 31.61 24.52
CA THR A 23 -1.00 32.59 24.19
C THR A 23 -0.35 33.93 23.89
N ALA A 24 -0.54 34.45 22.67
CA ALA A 24 -0.40 35.86 22.38
C ALA A 24 -1.78 36.43 22.05
N LEU A 25 -2.36 37.15 22.99
CA LEU A 25 -3.47 38.04 22.73
C LEU A 25 -2.96 39.27 21.97
N LEU A 26 -3.55 39.53 20.80
CA LEU A 26 -3.56 40.86 20.18
C LEU A 26 -4.97 41.16 19.73
N ALA A 27 -5.53 42.17 20.36
CA ALA A 27 -6.80 42.77 20.04
C ALA A 27 -6.64 43.73 18.84
N GLY A 28 -7.64 43.78 17.97
CA GLY A 28 -7.88 44.97 17.20
C GLY A 28 -8.25 44.80 15.73
N ALA A 29 -9.44 45.33 15.41
CA ALA A 29 -9.93 45.82 14.12
C ALA A 29 -10.69 44.84 13.22
N ALA A 30 -12.02 45.04 13.20
CA ALA A 30 -12.97 44.54 12.22
C ALA A 30 -12.64 45.04 10.82
N GLY A 31 -12.38 44.10 9.92
CA GLY A 31 -12.37 44.31 8.49
C GLY A 31 -12.97 43.06 7.84
N ALA A 32 -14.15 43.20 7.19
CA ALA A 32 -14.75 42.15 6.41
C ALA A 32 -13.88 41.92 5.15
N ALA A 33 -12.96 40.99 5.23
CA ALA A 33 -12.20 40.48 4.09
C ALA A 33 -12.68 39.06 3.79
N GLY A 34 -13.11 38.85 2.55
CA GLY A 34 -13.57 37.56 2.07
C GLY A 34 -12.56 36.45 2.37
N LEU A 35 -13.05 35.36 2.93
CA LEU A 35 -12.32 34.12 3.10
C LEU A 35 -11.95 33.57 1.71
N THR A 36 -10.83 34.02 1.15
CA THR A 36 -10.18 33.27 0.09
C THR A 36 -9.59 32.02 0.75
N THR A 37 -10.29 30.89 0.63
CA THR A 37 -9.72 29.59 0.94
C THR A 37 -8.53 29.38 0.02
N LEU A 38 -7.32 29.53 0.55
CA LEU A 38 -6.13 29.10 -0.16
C LEU A 38 -6.31 27.63 -0.54
N PRO A 39 -6.07 27.24 -1.79
CA PRO A 39 -6.06 25.84 -2.14
C PRO A 39 -5.00 25.13 -1.27
N PRO A 40 -5.28 23.92 -0.79
CA PRO A 40 -4.27 23.15 -0.05
C PRO A 40 -3.01 23.05 -0.92
N PRO A 41 -1.81 23.12 -0.32
CA PRO A 41 -0.58 23.03 -1.08
C PRO A 41 -0.60 21.74 -1.91
N ALA A 42 -0.41 21.87 -3.22
CA ALA A 42 -0.20 20.73 -4.10
C ALA A 42 1.06 20.01 -3.59
N ILE A 43 0.88 18.82 -3.00
CA ILE A 43 2.02 17.98 -2.62
C ILE A 43 2.64 17.52 -3.93
N ALA A 44 3.78 18.11 -4.28
CA ALA A 44 4.53 17.72 -5.45
C ALA A 44 4.84 16.22 -5.33
N GLN A 45 4.48 15.43 -6.35
CA GLN A 45 4.66 13.97 -6.38
C GLN A 45 6.14 13.54 -6.31
N ASP A 46 7.06 14.49 -6.26
CA ASP A 46 8.52 14.29 -6.33
C ASP A 46 9.26 14.67 -5.02
N SER A 47 8.54 14.98 -3.94
CA SER A 47 9.21 15.23 -2.67
C SER A 47 9.53 13.90 -1.98
N ASP A 48 10.76 13.75 -1.52
CA ASP A 48 11.20 12.67 -0.58
C ASP A 48 10.48 12.74 0.79
N ALA A 49 9.52 13.65 0.92
CA ALA A 49 8.77 13.84 2.15
C ALA A 49 7.80 12.66 2.39
N TRP A 50 7.85 12.13 3.59
CA TRP A 50 6.97 11.07 4.07
C TRP A 50 5.67 11.68 4.57
N ILE A 51 4.83 12.14 3.63
CA ILE A 51 3.59 12.83 3.96
C ILE A 51 2.41 11.97 3.54
N ILE A 52 1.56 11.61 4.51
CA ILE A 52 0.26 10.99 4.26
C ILE A 52 -0.81 12.05 4.50
N GLY A 53 -1.68 12.26 3.52
CA GLY A 53 -2.73 13.26 3.61
C GLY A 53 -3.58 13.37 2.34
N PRO A 54 -4.56 14.28 2.32
CA PRO A 54 -5.45 14.48 1.19
C PRO A 54 -4.69 14.73 -0.12
N GLN A 55 -5.20 14.15 -1.22
CA GLN A 55 -4.62 14.30 -2.56
C GLN A 55 -5.57 15.10 -3.47
N PRO A 56 -5.04 15.97 -4.35
CA PRO A 56 -5.85 16.70 -5.33
C PRO A 56 -6.67 15.76 -6.22
N GLY A 57 -7.91 16.14 -6.51
CA GLY A 57 -8.82 15.38 -7.38
C GLY A 57 -9.57 14.24 -6.68
N PHE A 58 -9.46 14.15 -5.35
CA PHE A 58 -10.20 13.21 -4.49
C PHE A 58 -10.85 13.96 -3.33
N THR A 59 -11.85 13.36 -2.68
CA THR A 59 -12.34 13.84 -1.40
C THR A 59 -11.28 13.61 -0.31
N PRO A 60 -11.31 14.32 0.83
CA PRO A 60 -10.20 14.32 1.80
C PRO A 60 -9.77 12.95 2.31
N GLU A 61 -10.72 12.08 2.69
CA GLU A 61 -10.38 10.75 3.23
C GLU A 61 -9.94 9.80 2.12
N ILE A 62 -10.62 9.83 0.95
CA ILE A 62 -10.17 9.07 -0.23
C ILE A 62 -8.78 9.52 -0.66
N GLY A 63 -8.50 10.82 -0.70
CA GLY A 63 -7.18 11.36 -1.02
C GLY A 63 -6.10 10.88 -0.04
N THR A 64 -6.42 10.84 1.24
CA THR A 64 -5.52 10.30 2.27
C THR A 64 -5.24 8.81 2.03
N LEU A 65 -6.26 8.01 1.73
CA LEU A 65 -6.10 6.59 1.38
C LEU A 65 -5.25 6.43 0.11
N VAL A 66 -5.48 7.24 -0.92
CA VAL A 66 -4.68 7.25 -2.15
C VAL A 66 -3.21 7.54 -1.86
N SER A 67 -2.91 8.47 -0.94
CA SER A 67 -1.53 8.74 -0.53
C SER A 67 -0.89 7.55 0.20
N MET A 68 -1.64 6.80 1.01
CA MET A 68 -1.16 5.56 1.64
C MET A 68 -0.82 4.49 0.60
N LEU A 69 -1.73 4.27 -0.36
CA LEU A 69 -1.52 3.34 -1.48
C LEU A 69 -0.30 3.73 -2.34
N ALA A 70 -0.09 5.01 -2.59
CA ALA A 70 1.05 5.51 -3.33
C ALA A 70 2.36 5.32 -2.55
N PHE A 71 2.33 5.58 -1.23
CA PHE A 71 3.48 5.43 -0.35
C PHE A 71 3.99 3.98 -0.33
N THR A 72 3.13 3.00 -0.10
CA THR A 72 3.52 1.58 -0.04
C THR A 72 4.03 1.09 -1.41
N ARG A 73 3.37 1.48 -2.50
CA ARG A 73 3.81 1.17 -3.87
C ARG A 73 5.21 1.76 -4.16
N LYS A 74 5.48 3.01 -3.76
CA LYS A 74 6.80 3.65 -3.93
C LYS A 74 7.91 2.82 -3.27
N GLN A 75 7.66 2.25 -2.08
CA GLN A 75 8.63 1.40 -1.39
C GLN A 75 8.93 0.11 -2.19
N VAL A 76 7.90 -0.57 -2.67
CA VAL A 76 8.07 -1.78 -3.51
C VAL A 76 8.87 -1.45 -4.76
N LEU A 77 8.49 -0.40 -5.50
CA LEU A 77 9.18 0.01 -6.74
C LEU A 77 10.65 0.34 -6.48
N HIS A 78 10.96 1.07 -5.40
CA HIS A 78 12.33 1.37 -5.01
C HIS A 78 13.15 0.10 -4.74
N ASN A 79 12.56 -0.87 -4.04
CA ASN A 79 13.28 -2.08 -3.64
C ASN A 79 13.57 -3.04 -4.79
N VAL A 80 12.78 -3.01 -5.87
CA VAL A 80 12.98 -3.88 -7.05
C VAL A 80 13.72 -3.21 -8.20
N GLN A 81 14.06 -1.93 -8.06
CA GLN A 81 14.73 -1.18 -9.10
C GLN A 81 16.03 -1.86 -9.55
N GLY A 82 16.19 -2.02 -10.88
CA GLY A 82 17.37 -2.60 -11.49
C GLY A 82 17.53 -4.12 -11.36
N MET A 83 16.52 -4.82 -10.82
CA MET A 83 16.56 -6.29 -10.73
C MET A 83 16.52 -6.94 -12.11
N SER A 84 17.39 -7.92 -12.30
CA SER A 84 17.38 -8.80 -13.48
C SER A 84 16.25 -9.85 -13.39
N THR A 85 15.90 -10.47 -14.51
CA THR A 85 14.99 -11.63 -14.52
C THR A 85 15.48 -12.76 -13.61
N ALA A 86 16.80 -12.98 -13.53
CA ALA A 86 17.37 -13.99 -12.63
C ALA A 86 17.13 -13.64 -11.15
N ASP A 87 17.21 -12.37 -10.76
CA ASP A 87 16.92 -11.93 -9.41
C ASP A 87 15.42 -12.08 -9.08
N LEU A 88 14.55 -11.76 -10.05
CA LEU A 88 13.09 -11.86 -9.92
C LEU A 88 12.63 -13.32 -9.80
N ASP A 89 13.33 -14.24 -10.45
CA ASP A 89 13.03 -15.67 -10.47
C ASP A 89 13.79 -16.45 -9.37
N PHE A 90 14.66 -15.77 -8.60
CA PHE A 90 15.43 -16.43 -7.55
C PHE A 90 14.52 -17.09 -6.52
N LEU A 91 14.72 -18.38 -6.31
CA LEU A 91 13.99 -19.18 -5.33
C LEU A 91 14.92 -19.53 -4.17
N LEU A 92 14.66 -18.92 -3.02
CA LEU A 92 15.48 -19.11 -1.82
C LEU A 92 15.46 -20.57 -1.32
N ASP A 93 14.26 -21.15 -1.30
CA ASP A 93 14.02 -22.55 -0.95
C ASP A 93 12.70 -23.04 -1.58
N ALA A 94 12.39 -24.33 -1.42
CA ALA A 94 11.20 -24.95 -2.02
C ALA A 94 9.84 -24.39 -1.53
N LYS A 95 9.83 -23.62 -0.43
CA LYS A 95 8.62 -23.04 0.17
C LYS A 95 8.49 -21.55 -0.07
N ALA A 96 9.60 -20.86 -0.40
CA ALA A 96 9.61 -19.43 -0.66
C ALA A 96 8.82 -19.09 -1.95
N ASN A 97 8.28 -17.88 -2.04
CA ASN A 97 7.86 -17.30 -3.30
C ASN A 97 9.01 -16.51 -3.91
N THR A 98 9.04 -16.39 -5.23
CA THR A 98 10.01 -15.53 -5.92
C THR A 98 9.56 -14.06 -5.85
N ILE A 99 10.50 -13.12 -6.04
CA ILE A 99 10.15 -11.68 -6.08
C ILE A 99 9.17 -11.40 -7.23
N GLY A 100 9.38 -11.99 -8.41
CA GLY A 100 8.45 -11.87 -9.54
C GLY A 100 7.04 -12.36 -9.22
N ALA A 101 6.92 -13.49 -8.51
CA ALA A 101 5.61 -13.99 -8.05
C ALA A 101 4.94 -13.03 -7.06
N LEU A 102 5.71 -12.42 -6.13
CA LEU A 102 5.18 -11.44 -5.19
C LEU A 102 4.71 -10.16 -5.90
N LEU A 103 5.45 -9.64 -6.89
CA LEU A 103 5.02 -8.49 -7.68
C LEU A 103 3.73 -8.77 -8.45
N HIS A 104 3.62 -9.95 -9.05
CA HIS A 104 2.39 -10.35 -9.75
C HIS A 104 1.22 -10.51 -8.77
N HIS A 105 1.49 -11.04 -7.57
CA HIS A 105 0.50 -11.16 -6.50
C HIS A 105 -0.03 -9.80 -6.04
N LEU A 106 0.82 -8.79 -5.91
CA LEU A 106 0.38 -7.43 -5.56
C LEU A 106 -0.54 -6.84 -6.64
N ALA A 107 -0.24 -7.07 -7.93
CA ALA A 107 -1.16 -6.66 -9.01
C ALA A 107 -2.48 -7.47 -8.98
N ALA A 108 -2.41 -8.77 -8.72
CA ALA A 108 -3.60 -9.61 -8.56
C ALA A 108 -4.46 -9.15 -7.37
N THR A 109 -3.84 -8.74 -6.26
CA THR A 109 -4.55 -8.19 -5.10
C THR A 109 -5.35 -6.94 -5.48
N ASP A 110 -4.73 -5.96 -6.17
CA ASP A 110 -5.47 -4.79 -6.69
C ASP A 110 -6.66 -5.22 -7.57
N ALA A 111 -6.47 -6.18 -8.49
CA ALA A 111 -7.53 -6.63 -9.40
C ALA A 111 -8.70 -7.34 -8.67
N PHE A 112 -8.39 -8.17 -7.68
CA PHE A 112 -9.41 -8.86 -6.86
C PHE A 112 -10.18 -7.88 -5.97
N TYR A 113 -9.47 -6.96 -5.31
CA TYR A 113 -10.12 -5.91 -4.51
C TYR A 113 -10.95 -4.96 -5.37
N HIS A 114 -10.49 -4.63 -6.57
CA HIS A 114 -11.26 -3.86 -7.55
C HIS A 114 -12.58 -4.56 -7.89
N ALA A 115 -12.55 -5.85 -8.21
CA ALA A 115 -13.75 -6.62 -8.52
C ALA A 115 -14.68 -6.76 -7.31
N ASN A 116 -14.13 -7.03 -6.11
CA ASN A 116 -14.94 -7.14 -4.89
C ASN A 116 -15.59 -5.80 -4.52
N VAL A 117 -14.79 -4.74 -4.40
CA VAL A 117 -15.25 -3.48 -3.78
C VAL A 117 -16.06 -2.61 -4.74
N PHE A 118 -15.68 -2.57 -6.02
CA PHE A 118 -16.40 -1.77 -7.02
C PHE A 118 -17.39 -2.59 -7.83
N GLY A 119 -17.08 -3.86 -8.09
CA GLY A 119 -17.94 -4.77 -8.85
C GLY A 119 -18.96 -5.52 -8.01
N GLY A 120 -18.80 -5.55 -6.68
CA GLY A 120 -19.71 -6.27 -5.77
C GLY A 120 -19.61 -7.79 -5.84
N PHE A 121 -18.52 -8.33 -6.40
CA PHE A 121 -18.33 -9.78 -6.48
C PHE A 121 -17.85 -10.35 -5.14
N ALA A 122 -18.49 -11.42 -4.65
CA ALA A 122 -18.03 -12.13 -3.48
C ALA A 122 -16.68 -12.82 -3.74
N TRP A 123 -15.86 -12.99 -2.70
CA TRP A 123 -14.51 -13.56 -2.81
C TRP A 123 -14.50 -14.98 -3.42
N ASP A 124 -15.50 -15.78 -3.10
CA ASP A 124 -15.69 -17.15 -3.61
C ASP A 124 -16.37 -17.21 -4.98
N LYS A 125 -16.80 -16.05 -5.52
CA LYS A 125 -17.55 -15.93 -6.78
C LYS A 125 -16.94 -14.89 -7.72
N MET A 126 -15.62 -14.79 -7.74
CA MET A 126 -14.94 -13.91 -8.67
C MET A 126 -15.22 -14.30 -10.13
N PRO A 127 -15.51 -13.33 -11.02
CA PRO A 127 -15.78 -13.61 -12.40
C PRO A 127 -14.56 -14.19 -13.13
N ASP A 128 -14.78 -14.96 -14.17
CA ASP A 128 -13.72 -15.55 -15.00
C ASP A 128 -12.73 -14.52 -15.54
N SER A 129 -13.18 -13.30 -15.82
CA SER A 129 -12.34 -12.19 -16.26
C SER A 129 -11.30 -11.75 -15.22
N VAL A 130 -11.49 -12.10 -13.96
CA VAL A 130 -10.56 -11.85 -12.86
C VAL A 130 -9.87 -13.14 -12.43
N SER A 131 -10.62 -14.20 -12.16
CA SER A 131 -10.07 -15.44 -11.63
C SER A 131 -9.11 -16.15 -12.59
N LYS A 132 -9.37 -16.13 -13.91
CA LYS A 132 -8.49 -16.77 -14.90
C LYS A 132 -7.12 -16.08 -15.04
N PRO A 133 -7.03 -14.76 -15.27
CA PRO A 133 -5.72 -14.09 -15.41
C PRO A 133 -4.96 -13.95 -14.09
N TRP A 134 -5.64 -13.80 -12.96
CA TRP A 134 -5.03 -13.41 -11.69
C TRP A 134 -5.00 -14.49 -10.61
N GLY A 135 -5.83 -15.56 -10.74
CA GLY A 135 -6.02 -16.54 -9.67
C GLY A 135 -4.74 -17.26 -9.24
N VAL A 136 -3.85 -17.61 -10.17
CA VAL A 136 -2.57 -18.25 -9.85
C VAL A 136 -1.68 -17.30 -9.06
N ALA A 137 -1.59 -16.04 -9.48
CA ALA A 137 -0.82 -15.02 -8.79
C ALA A 137 -1.44 -14.69 -7.42
N MET A 138 -2.77 -14.60 -7.33
CA MET A 138 -3.48 -14.32 -6.08
C MET A 138 -3.20 -15.36 -5.00
N ASN A 139 -3.14 -16.63 -5.38
CA ASN A 139 -2.96 -17.73 -4.42
C ASN A 139 -1.49 -18.03 -4.07
N LEU A 140 -0.53 -17.54 -4.86
CA LEU A 140 0.90 -17.84 -4.68
C LEU A 140 1.22 -19.36 -4.62
N GLY A 141 2.26 -19.73 -3.89
CA GLY A 141 2.63 -21.11 -3.65
C GLY A 141 3.23 -21.83 -4.86
N GLU A 142 3.18 -23.15 -4.87
CA GLU A 142 3.79 -23.98 -5.92
C GLU A 142 3.27 -23.69 -7.34
N PRO A 143 1.94 -23.49 -7.57
CA PRO A 143 1.44 -23.14 -8.88
C PRO A 143 2.03 -21.81 -9.40
N ALA A 144 2.14 -20.79 -8.56
CA ALA A 144 2.73 -19.50 -8.93
C ALA A 144 4.22 -19.63 -9.23
N ARG A 145 4.98 -20.36 -8.41
CA ARG A 145 6.41 -20.63 -8.67
C ARG A 145 6.67 -21.33 -9.99
N LYS A 146 5.76 -22.17 -10.44
CA LYS A 146 5.86 -22.86 -11.74
C LYS A 146 5.47 -21.96 -12.91
N ALA A 147 4.42 -21.17 -12.76
CA ALA A 147 3.81 -20.40 -13.85
C ALA A 147 4.41 -18.99 -14.00
N ILE A 148 4.80 -18.34 -12.88
CA ILE A 148 5.25 -16.93 -12.86
C ILE A 148 6.78 -16.91 -12.80
N LYS A 149 7.40 -16.89 -13.98
CA LYS A 149 8.86 -16.82 -14.15
C LYS A 149 9.23 -16.39 -15.56
N GLY A 150 10.48 -16.00 -15.77
CA GLY A 150 11.03 -15.64 -17.07
C GLY A 150 10.58 -14.28 -17.58
N GLN A 151 9.90 -13.48 -16.75
CA GLN A 151 9.42 -12.16 -17.15
C GLN A 151 10.41 -11.07 -16.75
N SER A 152 10.44 -9.99 -17.52
CA SER A 152 11.24 -8.81 -17.20
C SER A 152 10.64 -8.03 -16.04
N LEU A 153 11.44 -7.18 -15.39
CA LEU A 153 10.94 -6.25 -14.38
C LEU A 153 9.82 -5.37 -14.94
N ASP A 154 10.00 -4.83 -16.15
CA ASP A 154 9.00 -3.96 -16.81
C ASP A 154 7.64 -4.64 -16.98
N TYR A 155 7.61 -5.95 -17.23
CA TYR A 155 6.36 -6.71 -17.28
C TYR A 155 5.58 -6.57 -15.95
N TYR A 156 6.24 -6.83 -14.82
CA TYR A 156 5.59 -6.72 -13.52
C TYR A 156 5.23 -5.29 -13.14
N LEU A 157 6.09 -4.32 -13.47
CA LEU A 157 5.81 -2.90 -13.23
C LEU A 157 4.59 -2.42 -14.01
N ASN A 158 4.42 -2.89 -15.25
CA ASN A 158 3.23 -2.58 -16.05
C ASN A 158 1.96 -3.16 -15.44
N LEU A 159 1.97 -4.42 -14.96
CA LEU A 159 0.82 -5.01 -14.26
C LEU A 159 0.44 -4.19 -13.02
N LEU A 160 1.44 -3.85 -12.21
CA LEU A 160 1.23 -3.04 -10.99
C LEU A 160 0.67 -1.65 -11.31
N ARG A 161 1.14 -1.01 -12.40
CA ARG A 161 0.67 0.29 -12.85
C ARG A 161 -0.79 0.21 -13.32
N GLU A 162 -1.10 -0.70 -14.23
CA GLU A 162 -2.42 -0.84 -14.84
C GLU A 162 -3.52 -1.15 -13.81
N THR A 163 -3.27 -2.08 -12.90
CA THR A 163 -4.25 -2.41 -11.85
C THR A 163 -4.49 -1.24 -10.91
N ARG A 164 -3.44 -0.49 -10.52
CA ARG A 164 -3.57 0.68 -9.67
C ARG A 164 -4.26 1.84 -10.38
N GLU A 165 -3.98 2.09 -11.66
CA GLU A 165 -4.66 3.12 -12.45
C GLU A 165 -6.17 2.86 -12.51
N ASN A 166 -6.59 1.60 -12.71
CA ASN A 166 -8.00 1.20 -12.68
C ASN A 166 -8.63 1.48 -11.31
N THR A 167 -7.95 1.13 -10.23
CA THR A 167 -8.39 1.41 -8.85
C THR A 167 -8.55 2.91 -8.60
N LEU A 168 -7.56 3.72 -8.97
CA LEU A 168 -7.61 5.17 -8.80
C LEU A 168 -8.73 5.82 -9.63
N ALA A 169 -9.01 5.31 -10.84
CA ALA A 169 -10.10 5.79 -11.67
C ALA A 169 -11.48 5.56 -11.02
N GLU A 170 -11.68 4.46 -10.31
CA GLU A 170 -12.90 4.21 -9.56
C GLU A 170 -12.98 5.02 -8.26
N LEU A 171 -11.87 5.16 -7.51
CA LEU A 171 -11.82 5.99 -6.30
C LEU A 171 -12.15 7.46 -6.59
N LYS A 172 -11.78 8.00 -7.75
CA LYS A 172 -12.14 9.36 -8.18
C LYS A 172 -13.66 9.60 -8.31
N LYS A 173 -14.43 8.54 -8.51
CA LYS A 173 -15.89 8.60 -8.66
C LYS A 173 -16.62 8.49 -7.31
N ARG A 174 -15.91 8.32 -6.20
CA ARG A 174 -16.45 8.05 -4.87
C ARG A 174 -16.24 9.25 -3.94
N ASP A 175 -16.96 9.23 -2.83
CA ASP A 175 -16.83 10.22 -1.76
C ASP A 175 -16.46 9.55 -0.41
N ASP A 176 -16.17 10.36 0.61
CA ASP A 176 -15.76 9.86 1.92
C ASP A 176 -16.87 9.04 2.61
N LYS A 177 -18.16 9.29 2.30
CA LYS A 177 -19.27 8.49 2.83
C LYS A 177 -19.23 7.06 2.29
N TRP A 178 -18.82 6.90 1.03
CA TRP A 178 -18.66 5.58 0.43
C TRP A 178 -17.59 4.75 1.14
N LEU A 179 -16.52 5.37 1.68
CA LEU A 179 -15.50 4.66 2.46
C LEU A 179 -16.08 4.00 3.72
N ALA A 180 -17.09 4.63 4.34
CA ALA A 180 -17.73 4.11 5.55
C ALA A 180 -18.75 2.98 5.29
N VAL A 181 -19.11 2.73 4.01
CA VAL A 181 -20.08 1.68 3.67
C VAL A 181 -19.56 0.31 4.07
N MET A 182 -20.36 -0.40 4.88
CA MET A 182 -20.05 -1.73 5.37
C MET A 182 -20.42 -2.81 4.37
N ASP A 183 -19.51 -3.72 4.15
CA ASP A 183 -19.79 -5.05 3.62
C ASP A 183 -20.09 -5.97 4.82
N GLN A 184 -21.36 -6.31 5.01
CA GLN A 184 -21.79 -7.08 6.17
C GLN A 184 -21.24 -8.51 6.14
N ASP A 185 -21.07 -9.10 4.97
CA ASP A 185 -20.56 -10.47 4.81
C ASP A 185 -19.06 -10.53 5.15
N ALA A 186 -18.31 -9.50 4.77
CA ALA A 186 -16.88 -9.38 5.09
C ALA A 186 -16.61 -8.82 6.49
N GLY A 187 -17.60 -8.21 7.14
CA GLY A 187 -17.41 -7.51 8.43
C GLY A 187 -16.45 -6.31 8.35
N ALA A 188 -16.31 -5.69 7.17
CA ALA A 188 -15.36 -4.63 6.90
C ALA A 188 -16.00 -3.52 6.05
N ASN A 189 -15.64 -2.26 6.30
CA ASN A 189 -16.03 -1.18 5.41
C ASN A 189 -15.05 -1.04 4.22
N ASN A 190 -15.42 -0.22 3.24
CA ASN A 190 -14.59 0.00 2.06
C ASN A 190 -13.22 0.60 2.41
N PHE A 191 -13.14 1.45 3.46
CA PHE A 191 -11.87 1.99 3.93
C PHE A 191 -10.94 0.87 4.43
N ALA A 192 -11.43 -0.02 5.30
CA ALA A 192 -10.66 -1.14 5.83
C ALA A 192 -10.16 -2.07 4.72
N LYS A 193 -11.00 -2.34 3.70
CA LYS A 193 -10.60 -3.14 2.54
C LYS A 193 -9.44 -2.52 1.78
N TRP A 194 -9.51 -1.23 1.46
CA TRP A 194 -8.42 -0.56 0.73
C TRP A 194 -7.20 -0.26 1.60
N PHE A 195 -7.40 -0.01 2.91
CA PHE A 195 -6.29 0.06 3.86
C PHE A 195 -5.53 -1.28 3.91
N HIS A 196 -6.26 -2.40 3.90
CA HIS A 196 -5.61 -3.72 3.84
C HIS A 196 -4.77 -3.90 2.57
N VAL A 197 -5.18 -3.36 1.42
CA VAL A 197 -4.34 -3.39 0.21
C VAL A 197 -3.01 -2.66 0.44
N ALA A 198 -3.02 -1.49 1.09
CA ALA A 198 -1.81 -0.75 1.42
C ALA A 198 -0.93 -1.51 2.43
N GLU A 199 -1.52 -2.03 3.51
CA GLU A 199 -0.84 -2.82 4.53
C GLU A 199 -0.25 -4.10 3.94
N HIS A 200 -1.01 -4.82 3.11
CA HIS A 200 -0.60 -6.02 2.42
C HIS A 200 0.62 -5.78 1.52
N GLU A 201 0.63 -4.66 0.79
CA GLU A 201 1.76 -4.25 -0.05
C GLU A 201 3.01 -3.98 0.79
N SER A 202 2.88 -3.31 1.94
CA SER A 202 3.97 -3.09 2.90
C SER A 202 4.52 -4.39 3.48
N ASN A 203 3.65 -5.37 3.77
CA ASN A 203 4.03 -6.69 4.25
C ASN A 203 4.87 -7.44 3.20
N HIS A 204 4.41 -7.46 1.95
CA HIS A 204 5.17 -8.08 0.86
C HIS A 204 6.45 -7.31 0.50
N ASP A 205 6.51 -6.00 0.68
CA ASP A 205 7.75 -5.23 0.56
C ASP A 205 8.82 -5.73 1.56
N GLY A 206 8.42 -6.04 2.79
CA GLY A 206 9.32 -6.68 3.76
C GLY A 206 9.85 -8.03 3.29
N GLN A 207 9.00 -8.87 2.66
CA GLN A 207 9.42 -10.15 2.07
C GLN A 207 10.36 -9.94 0.87
N ILE A 208 10.10 -8.97 0.01
CA ILE A 208 10.96 -8.60 -1.13
C ILE A 208 12.34 -8.18 -0.62
N LYS A 209 12.42 -7.32 0.39
CA LYS A 209 13.69 -6.90 1.03
C LYS A 209 14.45 -8.09 1.59
N PHE A 210 13.76 -8.99 2.26
CA PHE A 210 14.36 -10.21 2.79
C PHE A 210 14.94 -11.06 1.66
N LEU A 211 14.19 -11.35 0.61
CA LEU A 211 14.66 -12.13 -0.54
C LEU A 211 15.81 -11.43 -1.26
N LYS A 212 15.73 -10.10 -1.46
CA LYS A 212 16.81 -9.30 -2.04
C LYS A 212 18.12 -9.46 -1.27
N SER A 213 18.07 -9.48 0.06
CA SER A 213 19.25 -9.67 0.91
C SER A 213 19.85 -11.09 0.83
N ARG A 214 19.17 -12.03 0.17
CA ARG A 214 19.59 -13.42 -0.01
C ARG A 214 19.93 -13.77 -1.47
N LEU A 215 19.87 -12.79 -2.36
CA LEU A 215 20.29 -12.99 -3.75
C LEU A 215 21.78 -13.40 -3.81
N PRO A 216 22.17 -14.21 -4.80
CA PRO A 216 23.59 -14.50 -5.04
C PRO A 216 24.39 -13.20 -5.25
N GLY A 217 25.42 -13.00 -4.45
CA GLY A 217 26.25 -11.78 -4.50
C GLY A 217 25.68 -10.56 -3.77
N ALA A 218 24.58 -10.70 -3.03
CA ALA A 218 24.06 -9.62 -2.17
C ALA A 218 25.11 -9.23 -1.13
N LYS A 219 25.30 -7.91 -0.93
CA LYS A 219 26.20 -7.41 0.12
C LYS A 219 25.56 -7.59 1.50
N PRO A 220 26.35 -7.79 2.55
CA PRO A 220 25.84 -7.79 3.92
C PRO A 220 25.09 -6.48 4.24
N ALA A 221 24.05 -6.58 5.07
CA ALA A 221 23.33 -5.38 5.53
C ALA A 221 24.29 -4.49 6.35
N GLY A 222 24.44 -3.23 5.96
CA GLY A 222 25.25 -2.23 6.66
C GLY A 222 26.65 -1.98 6.09
N GLU A 223 26.99 -2.56 4.93
CA GLU A 223 28.21 -2.23 4.16
C GLU A 223 27.91 -1.39 2.93
#